data_4844fba570c512097a7d27886a6fce42
#
_entry.id   4844fba570c512097a7d27886a6fce42
#
_cell.length_a   1.000
_cell.length_b   1.000
_cell.length_c   1.000
_cell.angle_alpha   90.00
_cell.angle_beta   90.00
_cell.angle_gamma   90.00
#
_symmetry.space_group_name_H-M   'P 1'
#
loop_
_entity.id
_entity.type
_entity.pdbx_description
1 polymer ?
#
loop_
_entity_poly.entity_id
_entity_poly.type
_entity_poly.pdbx_seq_one_letter_code
_entity_poly.pdbx_strand_id
1 'polypeptide(L)'
;MTTAAKWLAVFVAVAALTNFAHAQEPPNRKEMKRADLSGTKMEVVLSTAEYKPGETIARHIHHGEEAFYVLEGATVETADGKQIELKTGSGSINMRDVPHGCFKVVGDKPLKLVTVHIVDKGTPLYDAPPK
;
A
#
# COMPACT_ATOMS: atom_id res chain seq x y z
N MET A 1 -58.54 33.52 25.18
CA MET A 1 -58.21 32.51 24.14
C MET A 1 -56.76 32.69 23.75
N THR A 2 -55.85 31.91 24.31
CA THR A 2 -54.40 32.03 24.09
C THR A 2 -53.93 30.84 23.25
N THR A 3 -53.56 31.08 22.02
CA THR A 3 -53.00 30.08 21.08
C THR A 3 -51.51 29.93 21.37
N ALA A 4 -51.14 28.79 21.90
CA ALA A 4 -49.74 28.40 22.09
C ALA A 4 -49.15 27.89 20.78
N ALA A 5 -48.18 28.66 20.20
CA ALA A 5 -47.41 28.22 19.04
C ALA A 5 -46.34 27.19 19.48
N LYS A 6 -46.45 25.96 18.96
CA LYS A 6 -45.45 24.91 19.16
C LYS A 6 -44.33 25.07 18.14
N TRP A 7 -43.14 25.48 18.62
CA TRP A 7 -41.91 25.49 17.81
C TRP A 7 -41.35 24.04 17.72
N LEU A 8 -41.36 23.51 16.53
CA LEU A 8 -40.75 22.20 16.20
C LEU A 8 -39.27 22.46 15.86
N ALA A 9 -38.38 22.14 16.77
CA ALA A 9 -36.95 22.21 16.52
C ALA A 9 -36.52 21.01 15.67
N VAL A 10 -36.18 21.22 14.40
CA VAL A 10 -35.61 20.22 13.53
C VAL A 10 -34.09 20.15 13.78
N PHE A 11 -33.66 19.11 14.46
CA PHE A 11 -32.23 18.80 14.58
C PHE A 11 -31.74 18.16 13.26
N VAL A 12 -31.04 18.91 12.45
CA VAL A 12 -30.29 18.35 11.29
C VAL A 12 -28.97 17.79 11.83
N ALA A 13 -28.90 16.47 11.96
CA ALA A 13 -27.66 15.78 12.26
C ALA A 13 -26.78 15.80 11.00
N VAL A 14 -25.77 16.68 10.98
CA VAL A 14 -24.71 16.65 9.98
C VAL A 14 -23.79 15.48 10.29
N ALA A 15 -23.98 14.36 9.61
CA ALA A 15 -23.03 13.25 9.62
C ALA A 15 -21.76 13.72 8.90
N ALA A 16 -20.72 14.02 9.66
CA ALA A 16 -19.39 14.25 9.11
C ALA A 16 -18.87 12.94 8.51
N LEU A 17 -18.96 12.79 7.20
CA LEU A 17 -18.29 11.74 6.45
C LEU A 17 -16.79 12.03 6.51
N THR A 18 -16.09 11.45 7.47
CA THR A 18 -14.64 11.40 7.48
C THR A 18 -14.20 10.50 6.34
N ASN A 19 -13.92 11.08 5.19
CA ASN A 19 -13.20 10.38 4.13
C ASN A 19 -11.78 10.09 4.65
N PHE A 20 -11.60 8.90 5.21
CA PHE A 20 -10.26 8.34 5.34
C PHE A 20 -9.75 8.12 3.91
N ALA A 21 -8.85 8.99 3.45
CA ALA A 21 -8.10 8.76 2.24
C ALA A 21 -7.23 7.52 2.48
N HIS A 22 -7.76 6.34 2.17
CA HIS A 22 -6.96 5.13 2.08
C HIS A 22 -5.99 5.38 0.94
N ALA A 23 -4.69 5.26 1.22
CA ALA A 23 -3.70 5.24 0.16
C ALA A 23 -4.10 4.13 -0.81
N GLN A 24 -4.37 4.52 -2.05
CA GLN A 24 -4.90 3.61 -3.06
C GLN A 24 -3.83 2.56 -3.36
N GLU A 25 -4.17 1.29 -3.24
CA GLU A 25 -3.26 0.20 -3.63
C GLU A 25 -2.79 0.40 -5.08
N PRO A 26 -1.49 0.16 -5.35
CA PRO A 26 -0.97 0.30 -6.70
C PRO A 26 -1.74 -0.60 -7.68
N PRO A 27 -2.12 -0.11 -8.87
CA PRO A 27 -2.86 -0.90 -9.87
C PRO A 27 -2.06 -2.12 -10.37
N ASN A 28 -0.76 -2.11 -10.15
CA ASN A 28 0.19 -3.17 -10.55
C ASN A 28 0.17 -4.38 -9.61
N ARG A 29 -0.52 -4.28 -8.47
CA ARG A 29 -0.57 -5.33 -7.45
C ARG A 29 -1.89 -6.09 -7.52
N LYS A 30 -1.82 -7.42 -7.37
CA LYS A 30 -2.96 -8.31 -7.25
C LYS A 30 -2.88 -9.08 -5.94
N GLU A 31 -3.81 -8.81 -5.02
CA GLU A 31 -3.98 -9.63 -3.82
C GLU A 31 -4.45 -11.03 -4.20
N MET A 32 -3.79 -12.05 -3.70
CA MET A 32 -4.12 -13.45 -3.89
C MET A 32 -4.86 -14.01 -2.68
N LYS A 33 -4.40 -13.67 -1.47
CA LYS A 33 -4.95 -14.18 -0.22
C LYS A 33 -4.64 -13.23 0.93
N ARG A 34 -5.58 -13.14 1.86
CA ARG A 34 -5.45 -12.43 3.13
C ARG A 34 -5.95 -13.33 4.26
N ALA A 35 -5.26 -13.31 5.40
CA ALA A 35 -5.65 -14.06 6.59
C ALA A 35 -5.15 -13.36 7.86
N ASP A 36 -5.86 -13.54 8.95
CA ASP A 36 -5.40 -13.08 10.26
C ASP A 36 -4.15 -13.87 10.68
N LEU A 37 -3.16 -13.17 11.24
CA LEU A 37 -2.01 -13.82 11.89
C LEU A 37 -2.42 -14.25 13.28
N SER A 38 -2.56 -15.57 13.49
CA SER A 38 -3.08 -16.16 14.71
C SER A 38 -2.40 -15.64 15.98
N GLY A 39 -3.20 -15.27 16.98
CA GLY A 39 -2.71 -14.79 18.27
C GLY A 39 -2.22 -13.34 18.27
N THR A 40 -2.42 -12.59 17.19
CA THR A 40 -1.98 -11.19 17.06
C THR A 40 -3.12 -10.30 16.56
N LYS A 41 -2.86 -8.98 16.50
CA LYS A 41 -3.72 -7.99 15.83
C LYS A 41 -3.24 -7.68 14.40
N MET A 42 -2.46 -8.58 13.82
CA MET A 42 -1.88 -8.43 12.49
C MET A 42 -2.57 -9.35 11.48
N GLU A 43 -2.32 -9.09 10.22
CA GLU A 43 -2.76 -9.93 9.10
C GLU A 43 -1.60 -10.21 8.14
N VAL A 44 -1.73 -11.31 7.41
CA VAL A 44 -0.82 -11.71 6.34
C VAL A 44 -1.51 -11.49 5.02
N VAL A 45 -0.85 -10.79 4.09
CA VAL A 45 -1.37 -10.52 2.75
C VAL A 45 -0.38 -11.02 1.71
N LEU A 46 -0.78 -12.04 0.96
CA LEU A 46 -0.01 -12.61 -0.15
C LEU A 46 -0.47 -11.97 -1.46
N SER A 47 0.47 -11.47 -2.25
CA SER A 47 0.18 -10.79 -3.52
C SER A 47 1.23 -11.07 -4.57
N THR A 48 0.86 -10.78 -5.82
CA THR A 48 1.80 -10.59 -6.92
C THR A 48 1.80 -9.13 -7.35
N ALA A 49 2.92 -8.65 -7.85
CA ALA A 49 3.04 -7.34 -8.46
C ALA A 49 3.80 -7.43 -9.78
N GLU A 50 3.38 -6.65 -10.78
CA GLU A 50 4.05 -6.56 -12.08
C GLU A 50 4.20 -5.08 -12.46
N TYR A 51 5.43 -4.67 -12.70
CA TYR A 51 5.78 -3.33 -13.15
C TYR A 51 6.43 -3.40 -14.52
N LYS A 52 5.79 -2.82 -15.52
CA LYS A 52 6.29 -2.77 -16.90
C LYS A 52 7.40 -1.72 -17.04
N PRO A 53 8.25 -1.82 -18.07
CA PRO A 53 9.18 -0.77 -18.40
C PRO A 53 8.51 0.60 -18.46
N GLY A 54 9.11 1.58 -17.78
CA GLY A 54 8.57 2.93 -17.65
C GLY A 54 7.67 3.16 -16.41
N GLU A 55 7.17 2.11 -15.78
CA GLU A 55 6.36 2.25 -14.57
C GLU A 55 7.21 2.50 -13.33
N THR A 56 6.65 3.26 -12.39
CA THR A 56 7.33 3.72 -11.17
C THR A 56 6.70 3.08 -9.95
N ILE A 57 7.54 2.67 -9.01
CA ILE A 57 7.13 2.30 -7.67
C ILE A 57 7.30 3.53 -6.79
N ALA A 58 6.20 4.16 -6.40
CA ALA A 58 6.21 5.36 -5.57
C ALA A 58 6.84 5.08 -4.20
N ARG A 59 7.40 6.12 -3.58
CA ARG A 59 7.91 6.04 -2.20
C ARG A 59 6.73 5.86 -1.24
N HIS A 60 6.80 4.83 -0.38
CA HIS A 60 5.75 4.47 0.57
C HIS A 60 6.31 3.78 1.81
N ILE A 61 5.44 3.51 2.77
CA ILE A 61 5.69 2.68 3.95
C ILE A 61 4.60 1.61 4.08
N HIS A 62 4.88 0.60 4.89
CA HIS A 62 3.89 -0.36 5.38
C HIS A 62 3.88 -0.35 6.92
N HIS A 63 2.70 -0.47 7.53
CA HIS A 63 2.55 -0.64 8.98
C HIS A 63 2.81 -2.09 9.40
N GLY A 64 3.97 -2.59 9.02
CA GLY A 64 4.45 -3.94 9.21
C GLY A 64 5.56 -4.27 8.22
N GLU A 65 5.97 -5.52 8.17
CA GLU A 65 7.04 -5.99 7.30
C GLU A 65 6.47 -6.44 5.94
N GLU A 66 7.21 -6.17 4.87
CA GLU A 66 7.00 -6.74 3.55
C GLU A 66 8.20 -7.60 3.15
N ALA A 67 8.00 -8.90 2.99
CA ALA A 67 8.96 -9.74 2.31
C ALA A 67 8.61 -9.82 0.83
N PHE A 68 9.59 -9.74 -0.06
CA PHE A 68 9.37 -9.95 -1.49
C PHE A 68 10.39 -10.92 -2.09
N TYR A 69 9.95 -11.59 -3.14
CA TYR A 69 10.76 -12.46 -3.97
C TYR A 69 10.60 -12.05 -5.44
N VAL A 70 11.72 -11.97 -6.15
CA VAL A 70 11.76 -11.59 -7.57
C VAL A 70 11.51 -12.80 -8.45
N LEU A 71 10.33 -12.86 -9.08
CA LEU A 71 9.96 -13.89 -10.06
C LEU A 71 10.63 -13.67 -11.40
N GLU A 72 10.55 -12.43 -11.92
CA GLU A 72 11.24 -11.98 -13.13
C GLU A 72 11.99 -10.69 -12.81
N GLY A 73 13.29 -10.73 -12.94
CA GLY A 73 14.17 -9.61 -12.65
C GLY A 73 14.16 -8.54 -13.74
N ALA A 74 14.41 -7.31 -13.34
CA ALA A 74 14.54 -6.16 -14.23
C ALA A 74 15.58 -5.19 -13.69
N THR A 75 16.02 -4.26 -14.53
CA THR A 75 16.79 -3.10 -14.12
C THR A 75 15.84 -2.02 -13.64
N VAL A 76 16.14 -1.43 -12.49
CA VAL A 76 15.43 -0.30 -11.93
C VAL A 76 16.35 0.89 -11.79
N GLU A 77 15.81 2.09 -11.95
CA GLU A 77 16.51 3.35 -11.77
C GLU A 77 15.97 4.06 -10.53
N THR A 78 16.84 4.37 -9.60
CA THR A 78 16.54 5.10 -8.36
C THR A 78 16.40 6.60 -8.64
N ALA A 79 15.88 7.36 -7.65
CA ALA A 79 15.64 8.80 -7.80
C ALA A 79 16.90 9.63 -8.12
N ASP A 80 18.08 9.13 -7.72
CA ASP A 80 19.39 9.75 -8.02
C ASP A 80 19.98 9.29 -9.38
N GLY A 81 19.21 8.53 -10.18
CA GLY A 81 19.61 8.07 -11.50
C GLY A 81 20.50 6.82 -11.51
N LYS A 82 20.74 6.20 -10.35
CA LYS A 82 21.52 4.98 -10.27
C LYS A 82 20.69 3.78 -10.74
N GLN A 83 21.26 2.97 -11.63
CA GLN A 83 20.63 1.75 -12.09
C GLN A 83 21.07 0.55 -11.23
N ILE A 84 20.09 -0.27 -10.84
CA ILE A 84 20.26 -1.46 -10.02
C ILE A 84 19.56 -2.62 -10.70
N GLU A 85 20.22 -3.75 -10.80
CA GLU A 85 19.59 -4.98 -11.27
C GLU A 85 18.93 -5.72 -10.10
N LEU A 86 17.61 -5.90 -10.17
CA LEU A 86 16.87 -6.81 -9.30
C LEU A 86 16.84 -8.18 -9.98
N LYS A 87 17.66 -9.10 -9.49
CA LYS A 87 17.85 -10.41 -10.13
C LYS A 87 16.70 -11.37 -9.83
N THR A 88 16.28 -12.13 -10.84
CA THR A 88 15.39 -13.29 -10.63
C THR A 88 15.95 -14.21 -9.54
N GLY A 89 15.10 -14.64 -8.62
CA GLY A 89 15.48 -15.50 -7.49
C GLY A 89 16.02 -14.74 -6.27
N SER A 90 16.20 -13.42 -6.35
CA SER A 90 16.54 -12.60 -5.19
C SER A 90 15.31 -12.20 -4.38
N GLY A 91 15.53 -11.74 -3.17
CA GLY A 91 14.49 -11.25 -2.29
C GLY A 91 15.05 -10.35 -1.20
N SER A 92 14.19 -9.66 -0.51
CA SER A 92 14.52 -8.79 0.63
C SER A 92 13.31 -8.62 1.55
N ILE A 93 13.54 -7.92 2.66
CA ILE A 93 12.50 -7.52 3.60
C ILE A 93 12.56 -6.01 3.76
N ASN A 94 11.43 -5.36 3.51
CA ASN A 94 11.18 -3.97 3.85
C ASN A 94 10.63 -3.92 5.27
N MET A 95 11.29 -3.17 6.14
CA MET A 95 10.95 -3.10 7.56
C MET A 95 9.78 -2.15 7.80
N ARG A 96 9.03 -2.40 8.87
CA ARG A 96 7.92 -1.57 9.36
C ARG A 96 8.29 -0.08 9.37
N ASP A 97 7.41 0.74 8.82
CA ASP A 97 7.47 2.22 8.82
C ASP A 97 8.76 2.81 8.21
N VAL A 98 9.57 1.99 7.54
CA VAL A 98 10.77 2.46 6.83
C VAL A 98 10.40 2.80 5.38
N PRO A 99 10.57 4.07 4.95
CA PRO A 99 10.26 4.47 3.57
C PRO A 99 11.11 3.74 2.54
N HIS A 100 10.45 3.19 1.53
CA HIS A 100 11.08 2.46 0.42
C HIS A 100 10.33 2.68 -0.90
N GLY A 101 10.74 2.01 -1.97
CA GLY A 101 10.30 2.29 -3.33
C GLY A 101 11.09 3.44 -3.94
N CYS A 102 10.42 4.35 -4.63
CA CYS A 102 11.03 5.49 -5.32
C CYS A 102 11.99 5.09 -6.44
N PHE A 103 11.59 4.11 -7.26
CA PHE A 103 12.35 3.69 -8.43
C PHE A 103 11.43 3.40 -9.63
N LYS A 104 12.01 3.46 -10.81
CA LYS A 104 11.37 3.23 -12.11
C LYS A 104 11.96 2.00 -12.76
N VAL A 105 11.12 1.14 -13.32
CA VAL A 105 11.59 0.04 -14.15
C VAL A 105 12.12 0.59 -15.47
N VAL A 106 13.36 0.23 -15.83
CA VAL A 106 14.02 0.65 -17.07
C VAL A 106 14.41 -0.58 -17.90
N GLY A 107 14.78 -0.35 -19.16
CA GLY A 107 15.08 -1.45 -20.08
C GLY A 107 13.82 -2.01 -20.74
N ASP A 108 13.83 -3.28 -21.12
CA ASP A 108 12.81 -3.93 -21.93
C ASP A 108 12.02 -5.03 -21.21
N LYS A 109 12.38 -5.35 -19.97
CA LYS A 109 11.77 -6.43 -19.19
C LYS A 109 10.90 -5.91 -18.06
N PRO A 110 9.73 -6.51 -17.80
CA PRO A 110 8.94 -6.21 -16.61
C PRO A 110 9.61 -6.76 -15.36
N LEU A 111 9.40 -6.08 -14.22
CA LEU A 111 9.71 -6.60 -12.89
C LEU A 111 8.48 -7.34 -12.37
N LYS A 112 8.62 -8.62 -12.01
CA LYS A 112 7.54 -9.37 -11.37
C LYS A 112 7.96 -9.88 -10.00
N LEU A 113 7.10 -9.66 -9.03
CA LEU A 113 7.33 -9.97 -7.62
C LEU A 113 6.21 -10.84 -7.05
N VAL A 114 6.57 -11.69 -6.09
CA VAL A 114 5.65 -12.16 -5.05
C VAL A 114 5.95 -11.34 -3.80
N THR A 115 4.91 -10.84 -3.12
CA THR A 115 5.05 -10.09 -1.88
C THR A 115 4.21 -10.73 -0.77
N VAL A 116 4.75 -10.73 0.43
CA VAL A 116 4.05 -11.13 1.65
C VAL A 116 4.17 -9.98 2.65
N HIS A 117 3.04 -9.36 2.95
CA HIS A 117 2.96 -8.34 3.97
C HIS A 117 2.45 -8.94 5.28
N ILE A 118 3.10 -8.64 6.39
CA ILE A 118 2.65 -8.93 7.74
C ILE A 118 2.45 -7.57 8.40
N VAL A 119 1.21 -7.11 8.45
CA VAL A 119 0.87 -5.72 8.78
C VAL A 119 -0.23 -5.63 9.82
N ASP A 120 -0.34 -4.47 10.46
CA ASP A 120 -1.41 -4.20 11.41
C ASP A 120 -2.77 -4.27 10.70
N LYS A 121 -3.69 -5.06 11.24
CA LYS A 121 -5.03 -5.24 10.68
C LYS A 121 -5.82 -3.92 10.67
N GLY A 122 -6.45 -3.64 9.53
CA GLY A 122 -7.28 -2.45 9.37
C GLY A 122 -6.51 -1.17 9.03
N THR A 123 -5.19 -1.25 8.82
CA THR A 123 -4.39 -0.14 8.28
C THR A 123 -4.29 -0.22 6.76
N PRO A 124 -4.03 0.91 6.06
CA PRO A 124 -3.71 0.87 4.64
C PRO A 124 -2.47 0.01 4.40
N LEU A 125 -2.50 -0.83 3.34
CA LEU A 125 -1.34 -1.64 3.00
C LEU A 125 -0.17 -0.78 2.52
N TYR A 126 -0.47 0.30 1.80
CA TYR A 126 0.48 1.33 1.36
C TYR A 126 0.08 2.66 1.97
N ASP A 127 1.01 3.34 2.60
CA ASP A 127 0.79 4.67 3.17
C ASP A 127 1.92 5.62 2.80
N ALA A 128 1.62 6.92 2.86
CA ALA A 128 2.62 7.94 2.60
C ALA A 128 3.65 7.99 3.74
N PRO A 129 4.96 8.08 3.46
CA PRO A 129 5.94 8.25 4.52
C PRO A 129 5.74 9.60 5.23
N PRO A 130 6.10 9.69 6.51
CA PRO A 130 6.09 10.97 7.24
C PRO A 130 6.90 12.03 6.50
N LYS A 131 6.45 13.29 6.61
CA LYS A 131 7.15 14.45 6.06
C LYS A 131 8.43 14.74 6.82
#